data_e7a15ae99fadf233f90f2d59de22864f
#
_entry.id   e7a15ae99fadf233f90f2d59de22864f
#
_cell.length_a   1.000
_cell.length_b   1.000
_cell.length_c   1.000
_cell.angle_alpha   90.00
_cell.angle_beta   90.00
_cell.angle_gamma   90.00
#
_symmetry.space_group_name_H-M   'P 1'
#
loop_
_entity.id
_entity.type
_entity.pdbx_description
1 polymer ?
#
loop_
_entity_poly.entity_id
_entity_poly.type
_entity_poly.pdbx_seq_one_letter_code
_entity_poly.pdbx_strand_id
1 'polypeptide(L)'
;MLMASDYSLPDEVTYIWLAEQLGIVSESETNIIWNVTVTDGQDTVAALNGPLQFHIDAYGVLGYNNEYNHPEIFTLFPNYPNPFNPIKSIQFDIPEEITSAITLQIYDMTGRMIDELVNEEFSRGSYSIRWNALNVSSGVYFAVLESTFNRNILKLILLK
;
A
#
# COMPACT_ATOMS: atom_id res chain seq x y z
N MET A 1 17.24 5.40 27.99
CA MET A 1 16.98 3.94 28.06
C MET A 1 15.54 3.77 28.50
N LEU A 2 14.64 3.59 27.57
CA LEU A 2 13.23 3.31 27.87
C LEU A 2 13.14 1.84 28.25
N MET A 3 12.86 1.58 29.52
CA MET A 3 12.49 0.22 29.95
C MET A 3 11.01 0.05 29.74
N ALA A 4 10.63 -0.66 28.69
CA ALA A 4 9.24 -1.05 28.46
C ALA A 4 8.97 -2.36 29.22
N SER A 5 8.48 -2.25 30.46
CA SER A 5 8.06 -3.43 31.21
C SER A 5 6.59 -3.80 31.03
N ASP A 6 5.77 -2.98 30.34
CA ASP A 6 4.32 -3.25 30.19
C ASP A 6 3.69 -2.52 28.98
N TYR A 7 4.38 -2.48 27.83
CA TYR A 7 3.76 -1.94 26.63
C TYR A 7 3.15 -3.07 25.79
N SER A 8 1.85 -3.19 25.79
CA SER A 8 1.16 -3.77 24.66
C SER A 8 1.39 -2.84 23.47
N LEU A 9 2.12 -3.30 22.47
CA LEU A 9 2.22 -2.58 21.20
C LEU A 9 0.79 -2.41 20.64
N PRO A 10 0.44 -1.24 20.10
CA PRO A 10 -0.80 -1.10 19.36
C PRO A 10 -0.81 -2.09 18.20
N ASP A 11 -2.00 -2.54 17.80
CA ASP A 11 -2.20 -3.50 16.71
C ASP A 11 -1.56 -3.01 15.37
N GLU A 12 -1.32 -1.71 15.27
CA GLU A 12 -0.63 -1.06 14.17
C GLU A 12 0.40 -0.06 14.70
N VAL A 13 1.68 -0.34 14.50
CA VAL A 13 2.78 0.58 14.82
C VAL A 13 3.11 1.41 13.58
N THR A 14 2.68 2.66 13.58
CA THR A 14 3.06 3.61 12.53
C THR A 14 4.44 4.21 12.81
N TYR A 15 5.14 4.64 11.75
CA TYR A 15 6.40 5.38 11.88
C TYR A 15 6.25 6.64 12.74
N ILE A 16 5.13 7.33 12.63
CA ILE A 16 4.82 8.54 13.41
C ILE A 16 4.76 8.20 14.89
N TRP A 17 4.01 7.18 15.27
CA TRP A 17 3.91 6.75 16.67
C TRP A 17 5.27 6.36 17.24
N LEU A 18 6.06 5.59 16.48
CA LEU A 18 7.39 5.17 16.91
C LEU A 18 8.33 6.39 17.08
N ALA A 19 8.29 7.33 16.16
CA ALA A 19 9.08 8.54 16.21
C ALA A 19 8.73 9.41 17.43
N GLU A 20 7.45 9.57 17.74
CA GLU A 20 6.98 10.29 18.93
C GLU A 20 7.47 9.64 20.22
N GLN A 21 7.37 8.30 20.33
CA GLN A 21 7.84 7.57 21.52
C GLN A 21 9.35 7.64 21.73
N LEU A 22 10.10 7.73 20.65
CA LEU A 22 11.57 7.82 20.66
C LEU A 22 12.08 9.28 20.71
N GLY A 23 11.18 10.27 20.65
CA GLY A 23 11.55 11.68 20.62
C GLY A 23 12.33 12.09 19.38
N ILE A 24 12.12 11.38 18.26
CA ILE A 24 12.74 11.73 16.99
C ILE A 24 12.05 12.97 16.43
N VAL A 25 12.82 14.02 16.14
CA VAL A 25 12.31 15.24 15.52
C VAL A 25 12.39 15.15 13.99
N SER A 26 11.55 15.92 13.30
CA SER A 26 11.62 16.04 11.84
C SER A 26 12.99 16.53 11.37
N GLU A 27 13.36 16.14 10.16
CA GLU A 27 14.64 16.50 9.53
C GLU A 27 15.88 15.99 10.31
N SER A 28 15.76 14.82 10.92
CA SER A 28 16.86 14.19 11.64
C SER A 28 17.08 12.75 11.18
N GLU A 29 18.33 12.32 11.23
CA GLU A 29 18.68 10.90 11.08
C GLU A 29 18.97 10.31 12.45
N THR A 30 18.51 9.12 12.70
CA THR A 30 18.78 8.43 13.96
C THR A 30 19.01 6.95 13.76
N ASN A 31 19.99 6.41 14.50
CA ASN A 31 20.24 4.98 14.56
C ASN A 31 19.60 4.42 15.82
N ILE A 32 18.69 3.47 15.65
CA ILE A 32 18.06 2.78 16.76
C ILE A 32 18.71 1.41 16.93
N ILE A 33 19.15 1.17 18.14
CA ILE A 33 19.67 -0.14 18.56
C ILE A 33 18.68 -0.70 19.56
N TRP A 34 18.12 -1.86 19.27
CA TRP A 34 17.19 -2.52 20.17
C TRP A 34 17.62 -3.96 20.44
N ASN A 35 17.29 -4.43 21.62
CA ASN A 35 17.56 -5.78 22.04
C ASN A 35 16.34 -6.33 22.78
N VAL A 36 16.12 -7.62 22.65
CA VAL A 36 15.10 -8.33 23.40
C VAL A 36 15.80 -9.11 24.52
N THR A 37 15.35 -8.87 25.74
CA THR A 37 15.75 -9.63 26.90
C THR A 37 14.54 -10.27 27.54
N VAL A 38 14.67 -11.52 27.93
CA VAL A 38 13.64 -12.25 28.69
C VAL A 38 14.14 -12.44 30.09
N THR A 39 13.32 -12.15 31.10
CA THR A 39 13.65 -12.34 32.50
C THR A 39 12.54 -13.06 33.23
N ASP A 40 12.86 -13.94 34.12
CA ASP A 40 11.94 -14.59 35.07
C ASP A 40 11.95 -13.91 36.46
N GLY A 41 12.68 -12.77 36.56
CA GLY A 41 12.87 -12.02 37.81
C GLY A 41 14.11 -12.39 38.58
N GLN A 42 14.79 -13.48 38.24
CA GLN A 42 16.08 -13.89 38.82
C GLN A 42 17.21 -13.86 37.78
N ASP A 43 16.92 -14.37 36.59
CA ASP A 43 17.85 -14.40 35.47
C ASP A 43 17.38 -13.58 34.29
N THR A 44 18.30 -13.03 33.50
CA THR A 44 18.02 -12.27 32.30
C THR A 44 18.83 -12.83 31.14
N VAL A 45 18.15 -13.21 30.06
CA VAL A 45 18.75 -13.77 28.86
C VAL A 45 18.48 -12.82 27.69
N ALA A 46 19.53 -12.41 27.00
CA ALA A 46 19.41 -11.62 25.76
C ALA A 46 19.12 -12.53 24.57
N ALA A 47 18.40 -11.99 23.58
CA ALA A 47 18.15 -12.70 22.33
C ALA A 47 19.46 -13.06 21.62
N LEU A 48 19.50 -14.27 21.03
CA LEU A 48 20.69 -14.80 20.37
C LEU A 48 21.14 -13.98 19.16
N ASN A 49 20.21 -13.27 18.52
CA ASN A 49 20.44 -12.45 17.32
C ASN A 49 20.40 -10.94 17.59
N GLY A 50 20.53 -10.52 18.82
CA GLY A 50 20.59 -9.10 19.18
C GLY A 50 22.01 -8.60 19.42
N PRO A 51 22.23 -7.30 19.55
CA PRO A 51 21.26 -6.23 19.26
C PRO A 51 21.02 -6.04 17.77
N LEU A 52 19.79 -5.70 17.40
CA LEU A 52 19.43 -5.32 16.05
C LEU A 52 19.55 -3.80 15.92
N GLN A 53 20.05 -3.37 14.78
CA GLN A 53 20.21 -1.95 14.47
C GLN A 53 19.44 -1.62 13.19
N PHE A 54 18.72 -0.51 13.22
CA PHE A 54 18.14 0.07 12.02
C PHE A 54 18.28 1.60 12.04
N HIS A 55 18.42 2.12 10.86
CA HIS A 55 18.54 3.55 10.61
C HIS A 55 17.16 4.10 10.28
N ILE A 56 16.78 5.18 10.94
CA ILE A 56 15.58 5.96 10.59
C ILE A 56 16.05 7.29 10.05
N ASP A 57 15.69 7.52 8.79
CA ASP A 57 15.78 8.80 8.14
C ASP A 57 14.43 9.51 8.29
N ALA A 58 14.39 10.51 9.17
CA ALA A 58 13.19 11.27 9.45
C ALA A 58 13.05 12.51 8.54
N TYR A 59 13.92 12.67 7.55
CA TYR A 59 13.77 13.71 6.54
C TYR A 59 12.50 13.44 5.73
N GLY A 60 11.45 14.23 6.01
CA GLY A 60 10.15 14.09 5.36
C GLY A 60 9.15 13.14 6.03
N VAL A 61 9.56 12.32 7.01
CA VAL A 61 8.64 11.38 7.69
C VAL A 61 7.78 12.09 8.76
N LEU A 62 8.33 13.10 9.44
CA LEU A 62 7.64 13.84 10.49
C LEU A 62 7.16 15.23 10.03
N GLY A 63 7.55 15.65 8.86
CA GLY A 63 6.99 16.84 8.22
C GLY A 63 5.58 16.50 7.74
N TYR A 64 4.58 17.22 8.21
CA TYR A 64 3.21 17.18 7.69
C TYR A 64 3.17 17.84 6.29
N ASN A 65 4.09 17.44 5.44
CA ASN A 65 4.07 17.80 4.04
C ASN A 65 3.34 16.68 3.31
N ASN A 66 2.07 16.93 3.01
CA ASN A 66 1.27 16.13 2.08
C ASN A 66 1.92 15.96 0.69
N GLU A 67 3.16 16.41 0.52
CA GLU A 67 3.86 16.35 -0.78
C GLU A 67 4.51 14.99 -1.07
N TYR A 68 4.78 14.15 -0.05
CA TYR A 68 5.53 12.88 -0.25
C TYR A 68 4.65 11.63 -0.45
N ASN A 69 3.32 11.76 -0.38
CA ASN A 69 2.42 10.63 -0.62
C ASN A 69 1.68 10.74 -1.96
N HIS A 70 2.24 11.50 -2.90
CA HIS A 70 1.62 11.61 -4.21
C HIS A 70 2.22 10.59 -5.18
N PRO A 71 1.39 9.86 -5.91
CA PRO A 71 1.88 8.93 -6.91
C PRO A 71 2.76 9.63 -7.94
N GLU A 72 3.95 9.09 -8.20
CA GLU A 72 4.87 9.57 -9.23
C GLU A 72 4.74 8.77 -10.54
N ILE A 73 4.10 7.61 -10.48
CA ILE A 73 4.01 6.68 -11.61
C ILE A 73 2.56 6.29 -11.83
N PHE A 74 2.12 6.30 -13.09
CA PHE A 74 0.84 5.75 -13.50
C PHE A 74 0.84 4.24 -13.32
N THR A 75 0.17 3.75 -12.28
CA THR A 75 0.27 2.35 -11.83
C THR A 75 -1.09 1.73 -11.65
N LEU A 76 -1.26 0.51 -12.14
CA LEU A 76 -2.36 -0.38 -11.81
C LEU A 76 -1.80 -1.49 -10.90
N PHE A 77 -2.26 -1.53 -9.65
CA PHE A 77 -1.70 -2.42 -8.65
C PHE A 77 -2.12 -3.88 -8.83
N PRO A 78 -1.22 -4.82 -8.55
CA PRO A 78 -1.60 -6.22 -8.40
C PRO A 78 -2.71 -6.35 -7.38
N ASN A 79 -3.71 -7.15 -7.67
CA ASN A 79 -4.85 -7.30 -6.81
C ASN A 79 -4.83 -8.63 -6.01
N TYR A 80 -5.14 -8.54 -4.74
CA TYR A 80 -5.33 -9.69 -3.88
C TYR A 80 -6.72 -9.61 -3.21
N PRO A 81 -7.45 -10.73 -3.03
CA PRO A 81 -7.18 -12.06 -3.58
C PRO A 81 -7.39 -12.13 -5.10
N ASN A 82 -6.63 -13.01 -5.76
CA ASN A 82 -6.82 -13.37 -7.16
C ASN A 82 -6.50 -14.87 -7.28
N PRO A 83 -7.48 -15.75 -7.43
CA PRO A 83 -8.89 -15.53 -7.81
C PRO A 83 -9.74 -14.78 -6.78
N PHE A 84 -10.84 -14.13 -7.27
CA PHE A 84 -11.80 -13.40 -6.46
C PHE A 84 -13.25 -13.87 -6.69
N ASN A 85 -14.18 -13.50 -5.77
CA ASN A 85 -15.59 -13.92 -5.84
C ASN A 85 -16.51 -12.91 -5.13
N PRO A 86 -17.56 -12.40 -5.76
CA PRO A 86 -17.64 -11.90 -7.14
C PRO A 86 -17.27 -10.42 -7.21
N ILE A 87 -16.87 -9.83 -6.08
CA ILE A 87 -16.58 -8.40 -5.93
C ILE A 87 -15.08 -8.20 -5.81
N LYS A 88 -14.56 -7.23 -6.54
CA LYS A 88 -13.15 -6.88 -6.55
C LYS A 88 -12.93 -5.38 -6.45
N SER A 89 -12.00 -4.95 -5.58
CA SER A 89 -11.45 -3.61 -5.60
C SER A 89 -10.21 -3.58 -6.49
N ILE A 90 -10.18 -2.67 -7.44
CA ILE A 90 -9.07 -2.42 -8.36
C ILE A 90 -8.46 -1.09 -7.94
N GLN A 91 -7.17 -1.13 -7.59
CA GLN A 91 -6.45 0.04 -7.10
C GLN A 91 -5.48 0.54 -8.16
N PHE A 92 -5.40 1.86 -8.30
CA PHE A 92 -4.49 2.51 -9.24
C PHE A 92 -4.05 3.88 -8.76
N ASP A 93 -2.91 4.30 -9.25
CA ASP A 93 -2.31 5.59 -8.97
C ASP A 93 -2.24 6.45 -10.23
N ILE A 94 -2.53 7.73 -10.07
CA ILE A 94 -2.44 8.75 -11.11
C ILE A 94 -1.44 9.82 -10.67
N PRO A 95 -0.31 9.98 -11.38
CA PRO A 95 0.66 11.04 -11.14
C PRO A 95 0.19 12.39 -11.67
N GLU A 96 0.90 13.46 -11.30
CA GLU A 96 0.54 14.84 -11.64
C GLU A 96 0.59 15.14 -13.14
N GLU A 97 1.46 14.46 -13.88
CA GLU A 97 1.62 14.67 -15.32
C GLU A 97 0.43 14.19 -16.16
N ILE A 98 -0.47 13.41 -15.58
CA ILE A 98 -1.65 12.90 -16.28
C ILE A 98 -2.79 13.91 -16.12
N THR A 99 -3.07 14.63 -17.19
CA THR A 99 -4.16 15.62 -17.27
C THR A 99 -5.29 15.21 -18.22
N SER A 100 -5.23 13.97 -18.73
CA SER A 100 -6.24 13.43 -19.66
C SER A 100 -7.26 12.56 -18.95
N ALA A 101 -8.40 12.33 -19.61
CA ALA A 101 -9.37 11.36 -19.13
C ALA A 101 -8.73 9.97 -18.96
N ILE A 102 -9.12 9.30 -17.90
CA ILE A 102 -8.69 7.93 -17.54
C ILE A 102 -9.85 7.00 -17.83
N THR A 103 -9.55 5.89 -18.47
CA THR A 103 -10.51 4.79 -18.63
C THR A 103 -10.04 3.57 -17.87
N LEU A 104 -10.95 2.91 -17.15
CA LEU A 104 -10.75 1.59 -16.55
C LEU A 104 -11.83 0.66 -17.09
N GLN A 105 -11.43 -0.27 -17.93
CA GLN A 105 -12.32 -1.17 -18.64
C GLN A 105 -11.96 -2.63 -18.39
N ILE A 106 -12.96 -3.50 -18.41
CA ILE A 106 -12.80 -4.94 -18.21
C ILE A 106 -13.05 -5.65 -19.54
N TYR A 107 -12.14 -6.53 -19.90
CA TYR A 107 -12.21 -7.33 -21.13
C TYR A 107 -12.17 -8.83 -20.83
N ASP A 108 -12.85 -9.62 -21.65
CA ASP A 108 -12.70 -11.08 -21.65
C ASP A 108 -11.48 -11.54 -22.48
N MET A 109 -11.22 -12.85 -22.49
CA MET A 109 -10.11 -13.45 -23.24
C MET A 109 -10.19 -13.28 -24.76
N THR A 110 -11.36 -12.92 -25.29
CA THR A 110 -11.57 -12.69 -26.73
C THR A 110 -11.35 -11.21 -27.10
N GLY A 111 -11.05 -10.36 -26.13
CA GLY A 111 -10.91 -8.91 -26.31
C GLY A 111 -12.25 -8.15 -26.36
N ARG A 112 -13.35 -8.80 -25.99
CA ARG A 112 -14.64 -8.15 -25.88
C ARG A 112 -14.72 -7.38 -24.57
N MET A 113 -15.13 -6.12 -24.62
CA MET A 113 -15.38 -5.32 -23.43
C MET A 113 -16.62 -5.86 -22.69
N ILE A 114 -16.45 -6.14 -21.41
CA ILE A 114 -17.47 -6.67 -20.50
C ILE A 114 -18.06 -5.56 -19.66
N ASP A 115 -17.23 -4.61 -19.22
CA ASP A 115 -17.66 -3.52 -18.35
C ASP A 115 -16.76 -2.30 -18.52
N GLU A 116 -17.29 -1.09 -18.32
CA GLU A 116 -16.54 0.16 -18.23
C GLU A 116 -16.75 0.74 -16.84
N LEU A 117 -15.72 0.69 -16.01
CA LEU A 117 -15.79 1.07 -14.60
C LEU A 117 -15.53 2.56 -14.38
N VAL A 118 -14.70 3.15 -15.25
CA VAL A 118 -14.28 4.54 -15.19
C VAL A 118 -14.10 5.07 -16.61
N ASN A 119 -14.54 6.31 -16.84
CA ASN A 119 -14.28 7.08 -18.06
C ASN A 119 -14.45 8.57 -17.72
N GLU A 120 -13.48 9.11 -16.99
CA GLU A 120 -13.53 10.51 -16.52
C GLU A 120 -12.11 11.05 -16.23
N GLU A 121 -12.01 12.34 -15.97
CA GLU A 121 -10.78 12.99 -15.55
C GLU A 121 -10.55 12.77 -14.05
N PHE A 122 -9.32 12.44 -13.69
CA PHE A 122 -8.87 12.30 -12.32
C PHE A 122 -7.76 13.29 -12.01
N SER A 123 -7.79 13.84 -10.81
CA SER A 123 -6.64 14.54 -10.27
C SER A 123 -5.56 13.55 -9.82
N ARG A 124 -4.35 14.04 -9.59
CA ARG A 124 -3.29 13.25 -8.94
C ARG A 124 -3.80 12.60 -7.66
N GLY A 125 -3.53 11.32 -7.49
CA GLY A 125 -3.95 10.59 -6.29
C GLY A 125 -4.01 9.08 -6.46
N SER A 126 -4.32 8.40 -5.35
CA SER A 126 -4.56 6.95 -5.29
C SER A 126 -6.04 6.68 -5.25
N TYR A 127 -6.50 5.76 -6.09
CA TYR A 127 -7.92 5.47 -6.28
C TYR A 127 -8.22 3.99 -6.12
N SER A 128 -9.45 3.69 -5.70
CA SER A 128 -9.93 2.32 -5.56
C SER A 128 -11.34 2.23 -6.13
N ILE A 129 -11.50 1.49 -7.22
CA ILE A 129 -12.77 1.29 -7.91
C ILE A 129 -13.25 -0.14 -7.69
N ARG A 130 -14.50 -0.29 -7.36
CA ARG A 130 -15.11 -1.58 -7.06
C ARG A 130 -15.81 -2.15 -8.28
N TRP A 131 -15.34 -3.31 -8.75
CA TRP A 131 -16.02 -4.09 -9.78
C TRP A 131 -16.91 -5.16 -9.16
N ASN A 132 -18.19 -5.18 -9.56
CA ASN A 132 -19.15 -6.18 -9.17
C ASN A 132 -19.45 -7.13 -10.33
N ALA A 133 -18.83 -8.29 -10.33
CA ALA A 133 -18.94 -9.29 -11.37
C ALA A 133 -20.06 -10.33 -11.15
N LEU A 134 -21.11 -9.99 -10.37
CA LEU A 134 -22.21 -10.91 -10.06
C LEU A 134 -22.88 -11.51 -11.30
N ASN A 135 -23.01 -10.74 -12.37
CA ASN A 135 -23.66 -11.15 -13.61
C ASN A 135 -22.68 -11.63 -14.69
N VAL A 136 -21.40 -11.77 -14.33
CA VAL A 136 -20.32 -12.20 -15.23
C VAL A 136 -19.97 -13.66 -14.92
N SER A 137 -19.71 -14.49 -15.93
CA SER A 137 -19.35 -15.91 -15.75
C SER A 137 -17.97 -16.06 -15.12
N SER A 138 -17.72 -17.17 -14.41
CA SER A 138 -16.36 -17.52 -13.96
C SER A 138 -15.43 -17.60 -15.16
N GLY A 139 -14.21 -17.07 -15.01
CA GLY A 139 -13.26 -17.00 -16.12
C GLY A 139 -12.09 -16.06 -15.87
N VAL A 140 -11.29 -15.87 -16.92
CA VAL A 140 -10.17 -14.93 -16.95
C VAL A 140 -10.61 -13.65 -17.63
N TYR A 141 -10.30 -12.53 -17.00
CA TYR A 141 -10.60 -11.19 -17.47
C TYR A 141 -9.34 -10.32 -17.39
N PHE A 142 -9.37 -9.18 -18.04
CA PHE A 142 -8.30 -8.20 -18.02
C PHE A 142 -8.88 -6.84 -17.66
N ALA A 143 -8.39 -6.25 -16.58
CA ALA A 143 -8.61 -4.83 -16.31
C ALA A 143 -7.56 -4.05 -17.09
N VAL A 144 -8.01 -3.08 -17.87
CA VAL A 144 -7.17 -2.19 -18.68
C VAL A 144 -7.39 -0.78 -18.16
N LEU A 145 -6.35 -0.21 -17.58
CA LEU A 145 -6.29 1.19 -17.16
C LEU A 145 -5.52 1.97 -18.24
N GLU A 146 -6.14 3.00 -18.81
CA GLU A 146 -5.58 3.71 -19.94
C GLU A 146 -5.75 5.23 -19.79
N SER A 147 -4.73 5.96 -20.20
CA SER A 147 -4.71 7.40 -20.42
C SER A 147 -4.23 7.68 -21.84
N THR A 148 -4.07 8.94 -22.23
CA THR A 148 -3.60 9.31 -23.57
C THR A 148 -2.27 8.66 -23.97
N PHE A 149 -1.35 8.47 -23.02
CA PHE A 149 0.01 7.97 -23.28
C PHE A 149 0.41 6.75 -22.46
N ASN A 150 -0.42 6.34 -21.50
CA ASN A 150 -0.10 5.26 -20.58
C ASN A 150 -1.16 4.17 -20.63
N ARG A 151 -0.74 2.92 -20.56
CA ARG A 151 -1.61 1.76 -20.53
C ARG A 151 -1.06 0.69 -19.60
N ASN A 152 -1.88 0.27 -18.65
CA ASN A 152 -1.58 -0.82 -17.73
C ASN A 152 -2.65 -1.91 -17.83
N ILE A 153 -2.23 -3.17 -17.75
CA ILE A 153 -3.13 -4.32 -17.85
C ILE A 153 -2.92 -5.24 -16.67
N LEU A 154 -4.02 -5.65 -16.04
CA LEU A 154 -4.04 -6.54 -14.91
C LEU A 154 -4.93 -7.75 -15.19
N LYS A 155 -4.39 -8.96 -15.01
CA LYS A 155 -5.15 -10.21 -15.13
C LYS A 155 -6.01 -10.45 -13.89
N LEU A 156 -7.29 -10.74 -14.10
CA LEU A 156 -8.29 -11.04 -13.09
C LEU A 156 -8.82 -12.47 -13.29
N ILE A 157 -8.95 -13.24 -12.22
CA ILE A 157 -9.53 -14.58 -12.26
C ILE A 157 -10.77 -14.59 -11.37
N LEU A 158 -11.94 -14.67 -12.00
CA LEU A 158 -13.24 -14.77 -11.31
C LEU A 158 -13.60 -16.23 -11.10
N LEU A 159 -13.85 -16.60 -9.85
CA LEU A 159 -14.39 -17.90 -9.46
C LEU A 159 -15.68 -17.68 -8.69
N LYS A 160 -16.76 -18.34 -9.13
CA LYS A 160 -18.03 -18.38 -8.42
C LYS A 160 -18.31 -19.78 -7.94
#